data_a63751f30d899af58b2980e6f6fdadf2
#
_entry.id   a63751f30d899af58b2980e6f6fdadf2
#
_cell.length_a   1.000
_cell.length_b   1.000
_cell.length_c   1.000
_cell.angle_alpha   90.00
_cell.angle_beta   90.00
_cell.angle_gamma   90.00
#
_symmetry.space_group_name_H-M   'P 1'
#
loop_
_entity.id
_entity.type
_entity.pdbx_description
1 polymer ?
#
loop_
_entity_poly.entity_id
_entity_poly.type
_entity_poly.pdbx_seq_one_letter_code
_entity_poly.pdbx_strand_id
1 'polypeptide(L)'
;MSNKPTTINEFLARLSNEKREALEKLRQAIKSAAPKAEECISYGVPAFRLDGKFLVAFGAATNHCSFYPGAHPIKAHKDQLKTYDTSKGTIRFPPDRPLPVTLVRKLVKTRIAEYAAKRSVTGKG
;
A
#
# COMPACT_ATOMS: atom_id res chain seq x y z
N MET A 1 -17.77 2.94 -22.76
CA MET A 1 -17.30 4.11 -22.06
C MET A 1 -16.49 3.75 -20.83
N SER A 2 -15.34 4.32 -20.71
CA SER A 2 -14.46 3.99 -19.59
C SER A 2 -14.92 4.72 -18.34
N ASN A 3 -15.11 3.95 -17.25
CA ASN A 3 -15.43 4.52 -15.94
C ASN A 3 -14.31 4.25 -14.96
N LYS A 4 -13.08 4.25 -15.49
CA LYS A 4 -11.92 4.01 -14.63
C LYS A 4 -11.77 5.15 -13.64
N PRO A 5 -11.47 4.84 -12.37
CA PRO A 5 -11.27 5.90 -11.40
C PRO A 5 -10.01 6.69 -11.72
N THR A 6 -10.07 7.99 -11.45
CA THR A 6 -8.91 8.87 -11.61
C THR A 6 -8.39 9.35 -10.27
N THR A 7 -9.12 9.10 -9.19
CA THR A 7 -8.68 9.44 -7.85
C THR A 7 -8.95 8.27 -6.92
N ILE A 8 -8.27 8.28 -5.76
CA ILE A 8 -8.51 7.26 -4.75
C ILE A 8 -9.94 7.35 -4.24
N ASN A 9 -10.47 8.56 -4.08
CA ASN A 9 -11.85 8.72 -3.65
C ASN A 9 -12.82 8.04 -4.60
N GLU A 10 -12.60 8.20 -5.90
CA GLU A 10 -13.47 7.55 -6.90
C GLU A 10 -13.35 6.03 -6.83
N PHE A 11 -12.14 5.54 -6.63
CA PHE A 11 -11.91 4.10 -6.51
C PHE A 11 -12.68 3.54 -5.30
N LEU A 12 -12.53 4.19 -4.16
CA LEU A 12 -13.18 3.72 -2.93
C LEU A 12 -14.69 3.80 -3.01
N ALA A 13 -15.21 4.82 -3.69
CA ALA A 13 -16.66 5.01 -3.80
C ALA A 13 -17.37 3.85 -4.50
N ARG A 14 -16.65 3.08 -5.30
CA ARG A 14 -17.21 1.96 -6.06
C ARG A 14 -17.24 0.65 -5.29
N LEU A 15 -16.63 0.63 -4.09
CA LEU A 15 -16.51 -0.60 -3.31
C LEU A 15 -17.65 -0.76 -2.34
N SER A 16 -17.85 -1.99 -1.85
CA SER A 16 -18.76 -2.23 -0.73
C SER A 16 -18.29 -1.44 0.48
N ASN A 17 -19.23 -1.20 1.40
CA ASN A 17 -18.89 -0.46 2.62
C ASN A 17 -17.75 -1.11 3.38
N GLU A 18 -17.77 -2.44 3.48
CA GLU A 18 -16.77 -3.18 4.23
C GLU A 18 -15.37 -3.00 3.63
N LYS A 19 -15.26 -3.15 2.31
CA LYS A 19 -13.98 -2.96 1.63
C LYS A 19 -13.52 -1.52 1.70
N ARG A 20 -14.46 -0.59 1.54
CA ARG A 20 -14.14 0.84 1.60
C ARG A 20 -13.56 1.21 2.95
N GLU A 21 -14.18 0.73 4.03
CA GLU A 21 -13.70 1.05 5.36
C GLU A 21 -12.31 0.47 5.61
N ALA A 22 -12.10 -0.78 5.19
CA ALA A 22 -10.81 -1.42 5.37
C ALA A 22 -9.70 -0.69 4.60
N LEU A 23 -9.99 -0.29 3.37
CA LEU A 23 -9.01 0.39 2.55
C LEU A 23 -8.81 1.84 2.95
N GLU A 24 -9.85 2.48 3.50
CA GLU A 24 -9.67 3.83 4.03
C GLU A 24 -8.75 3.82 5.25
N LYS A 25 -8.88 2.80 6.11
CA LYS A 25 -7.93 2.64 7.22
C LYS A 25 -6.51 2.47 6.71
N LEU A 26 -6.34 1.65 5.69
CA LEU A 26 -5.03 1.42 5.07
C LEU A 26 -4.48 2.74 4.51
N ARG A 27 -5.33 3.49 3.81
CA ARG A 27 -4.95 4.78 3.24
C ARG A 27 -4.44 5.73 4.32
N GLN A 28 -5.17 5.84 5.43
CA GLN A 28 -4.77 6.74 6.50
C GLN A 28 -3.48 6.29 7.17
N ALA A 29 -3.29 4.99 7.34
CA ALA A 29 -2.05 4.46 7.91
C ALA A 29 -0.85 4.78 7.01
N ILE A 30 -1.01 4.62 5.70
CA ILE A 30 0.04 4.96 4.75
C ILE A 30 0.37 6.46 4.84
N LYS A 31 -0.64 7.31 4.84
CA LYS A 31 -0.44 8.75 4.90
C LYS A 31 0.26 9.17 6.20
N SER A 32 -0.07 8.50 7.31
CA SER A 32 0.57 8.83 8.58
C SER A 32 2.05 8.46 8.59
N ALA A 33 2.43 7.42 7.87
CA ALA A 33 3.83 6.98 7.79
C ALA A 33 4.60 7.75 6.72
N ALA A 34 3.91 8.25 5.70
CA ALA A 34 4.54 8.96 4.59
C ALA A 34 3.73 10.22 4.26
N PRO A 35 3.77 11.23 5.14
CA PRO A 35 2.92 12.42 4.96
C PRO A 35 3.24 13.22 3.71
N LYS A 36 4.44 13.06 3.15
CA LYS A 36 4.82 13.78 1.93
C LYS A 36 4.51 13.00 0.66
N ALA A 37 4.03 11.76 0.79
CA ALA A 37 3.69 10.97 -0.38
C ALA A 37 2.43 11.52 -1.05
N GLU A 38 2.41 11.45 -2.36
CA GLU A 38 1.28 11.94 -3.16
C GLU A 38 0.39 10.78 -3.56
N GLU A 39 -0.91 10.95 -3.40
CA GLU A 39 -1.89 9.95 -3.83
C GLU A 39 -2.10 10.03 -5.33
N CYS A 40 -2.26 8.87 -5.96
CA CYS A 40 -2.54 8.79 -7.39
C CYS A 40 -3.22 7.47 -7.71
N ILE A 41 -3.59 7.30 -8.96
CA ILE A 41 -4.02 6.02 -9.49
C ILE A 41 -2.92 5.54 -10.43
N SER A 42 -2.45 4.32 -10.21
CA SER A 42 -1.40 3.73 -11.03
C SER A 42 -1.82 2.31 -11.39
N TYR A 43 -1.80 2.02 -12.69
CA TYR A 43 -2.28 0.71 -13.18
C TYR A 43 -3.69 0.37 -12.69
N GLY A 44 -4.53 1.42 -12.58
CA GLY A 44 -5.92 1.23 -12.21
C GLY A 44 -6.19 1.10 -10.72
N VAL A 45 -5.18 1.22 -9.86
CA VAL A 45 -5.36 1.06 -8.42
C VAL A 45 -4.77 2.25 -7.66
N PRO A 46 -5.26 2.49 -6.44
CA PRO A 46 -4.70 3.55 -5.59
C PRO A 46 -3.23 3.32 -5.30
N ALA A 47 -2.46 4.36 -5.43
CA ALA A 47 -1.02 4.28 -5.22
C ALA A 47 -0.52 5.56 -4.57
N PHE A 48 0.70 5.51 -4.06
CA PHE A 48 1.37 6.64 -3.43
C PHE A 48 2.74 6.78 -4.05
N ARG A 49 3.11 8.01 -4.40
CA ARG A 49 4.42 8.34 -4.92
C ARG A 49 5.16 9.23 -3.93
N LEU A 50 6.45 8.99 -3.80
CA LEU A 50 7.29 9.82 -2.95
C LEU A 50 8.46 10.28 -3.80
N ASP A 51 8.64 11.60 -3.88
CA ASP A 51 9.69 12.20 -4.71
C ASP A 51 9.58 11.70 -6.16
N GLY A 52 8.35 11.60 -6.66
CA GLY A 52 8.09 11.18 -8.04
C GLY A 52 8.23 9.70 -8.30
N LYS A 53 8.53 8.89 -7.28
CA LYS A 53 8.71 7.45 -7.44
C LYS A 53 7.58 6.70 -6.77
N PHE A 54 7.16 5.60 -7.41
CA PHE A 54 6.16 4.71 -6.84
C PHE A 54 6.63 4.20 -5.48
N LEU A 55 5.76 4.32 -4.47
CA LEU A 55 6.11 3.87 -3.12
C LEU A 55 5.36 2.60 -2.76
N VAL A 56 4.04 2.70 -2.61
CA VAL A 56 3.16 1.57 -2.26
C VAL A 56 1.84 1.76 -2.97
N ALA A 57 1.04 0.69 -2.99
CA ALA A 57 -0.30 0.73 -3.58
C ALA A 57 -1.21 -0.22 -2.83
N PHE A 58 -2.52 -0.14 -3.12
CA PHE A 58 -3.47 -1.12 -2.59
C PHE A 58 -4.60 -1.33 -3.60
N GLY A 59 -5.37 -2.38 -3.39
CA GLY A 59 -6.45 -2.69 -4.28
C GLY A 59 -7.47 -3.59 -3.64
N ALA A 60 -8.49 -3.96 -4.40
CA ALA A 60 -9.56 -4.83 -3.93
C ALA A 60 -9.87 -5.87 -4.99
N ALA A 61 -10.18 -7.07 -4.52
CA ALA A 61 -10.68 -8.14 -5.36
C ALA A 61 -12.04 -8.57 -4.83
N THR A 62 -12.63 -9.61 -5.42
CA THR A 62 -13.97 -10.02 -5.04
C THR A 62 -14.07 -10.37 -3.57
N ASN A 63 -13.12 -11.14 -3.07
CA ASN A 63 -13.20 -11.68 -1.71
C ASN A 63 -12.12 -11.16 -0.76
N HIS A 64 -11.29 -10.24 -1.20
CA HIS A 64 -10.21 -9.75 -0.34
C HIS A 64 -9.74 -8.37 -0.78
N CYS A 65 -8.97 -7.74 0.10
CA CYS A 65 -8.24 -6.52 -0.21
C CYS A 65 -6.76 -6.87 -0.29
N SER A 66 -5.99 -6.01 -0.95
CA SER A 66 -4.56 -6.23 -1.14
C SER A 66 -3.78 -4.97 -0.82
N PHE A 67 -2.61 -5.16 -0.23
CA PHE A 67 -1.64 -4.08 -0.01
C PHE A 67 -0.35 -4.48 -0.72
N TYR A 68 0.24 -3.53 -1.44
CA TYR A 68 1.44 -3.77 -2.25
C TYR A 68 2.60 -2.94 -1.72
N PRO A 69 3.24 -3.37 -0.62
CA PRO A 69 4.36 -2.60 -0.05
C PRO A 69 5.71 -2.93 -0.69
N GLY A 70 5.76 -3.92 -1.57
CA GLY A 70 7.01 -4.36 -2.16
C GLY A 70 7.55 -5.61 -1.48
N ALA A 71 8.46 -6.31 -2.18
CA ALA A 71 8.96 -7.59 -1.69
C ALA A 71 9.84 -7.44 -0.46
N HIS A 72 10.69 -6.42 -0.43
CA HIS A 72 11.63 -6.26 0.68
C HIS A 72 10.92 -5.98 2.01
N PRO A 73 9.96 -5.06 2.10
CA PRO A 73 9.25 -4.87 3.36
C PRO A 73 8.55 -6.12 3.85
N ILE A 74 7.95 -6.90 2.95
CA ILE A 74 7.29 -8.14 3.34
C ILE A 74 8.28 -9.11 3.94
N LYS A 75 9.44 -9.27 3.31
CA LYS A 75 10.48 -10.15 3.80
C LYS A 75 11.02 -9.68 5.15
N ALA A 76 11.22 -8.37 5.29
CA ALA A 76 11.77 -7.80 6.52
C ALA A 76 10.84 -7.99 7.71
N HIS A 77 9.52 -8.06 7.47
CA HIS A 77 8.52 -8.18 8.53
C HIS A 77 7.75 -9.48 8.47
N LYS A 78 8.35 -10.52 7.92
CA LYS A 78 7.65 -11.79 7.69
C LYS A 78 7.08 -12.40 8.96
N ASP A 79 7.74 -12.20 10.10
CA ASP A 79 7.26 -12.76 11.35
C ASP A 79 5.92 -12.17 11.76
N GLN A 80 5.67 -10.91 11.44
CA GLN A 80 4.42 -10.24 11.75
C GLN A 80 3.34 -10.53 10.72
N LEU A 81 3.70 -11.19 9.62
CA LEU A 81 2.78 -11.48 8.53
C LEU A 81 2.42 -12.96 8.43
N LYS A 82 2.77 -13.76 9.45
CA LYS A 82 2.57 -15.21 9.41
C LYS A 82 1.12 -15.62 9.20
N THR A 83 0.19 -14.83 9.72
CA THR A 83 -1.23 -15.17 9.61
C THR A 83 -1.92 -14.56 8.40
N TYR A 84 -1.16 -13.88 7.54
CA TYR A 84 -1.71 -13.26 6.34
C TYR A 84 -1.25 -14.02 5.10
N ASP A 85 -2.08 -13.94 4.06
CA ASP A 85 -1.76 -14.52 2.77
C ASP A 85 -0.83 -13.55 2.03
N THR A 86 0.41 -13.97 1.83
CA THR A 86 1.38 -13.11 1.16
C THR A 86 1.96 -13.80 -0.06
N SER A 87 2.38 -13.00 -1.02
CA SER A 87 3.20 -13.45 -2.13
C SER A 87 4.23 -12.34 -2.36
N LYS A 88 5.04 -12.49 -3.40
CA LYS A 88 6.10 -11.52 -3.64
C LYS A 88 5.49 -10.14 -3.85
N GLY A 89 5.72 -9.24 -2.90
CA GLY A 89 5.28 -7.86 -3.00
C GLY A 89 3.82 -7.60 -2.63
N THR A 90 3.06 -8.61 -2.23
CA THR A 90 1.62 -8.48 -1.98
C THR A 90 1.23 -9.10 -0.65
N ILE A 91 0.36 -8.40 0.08
CA ILE A 91 -0.30 -8.93 1.28
C ILE A 91 -1.80 -8.90 1.00
N ARG A 92 -2.47 -10.05 1.16
CA ARG A 92 -3.93 -10.14 0.99
C ARG A 92 -4.58 -10.28 2.36
N PHE A 93 -5.71 -9.61 2.52
CA PHE A 93 -6.43 -9.67 3.79
C PHE A 93 -7.92 -9.54 3.53
N PRO A 94 -8.76 -10.21 4.35
CA PRO A 94 -10.21 -10.03 4.21
C PRO A 94 -10.62 -8.65 4.71
N PRO A 95 -11.69 -8.06 4.17
CA PRO A 95 -12.12 -6.72 4.61
C PRO A 95 -12.49 -6.64 6.08
N ASP A 96 -12.96 -7.74 6.66
CA ASP A 96 -13.33 -7.77 8.08
C ASP A 96 -12.12 -7.95 8.99
N ARG A 97 -10.92 -8.06 8.42
CA ARG A 97 -9.68 -8.19 9.18
C ARG A 97 -8.62 -7.28 8.59
N PRO A 98 -8.79 -5.96 8.71
CA PRO A 98 -7.84 -5.01 8.13
C PRO A 98 -6.45 -5.18 8.75
N LEU A 99 -5.44 -4.78 8.00
CA LEU A 99 -4.08 -4.80 8.52
C LEU A 99 -3.96 -3.80 9.67
N PRO A 100 -3.26 -4.17 10.75
CA PRO A 100 -3.05 -3.23 11.85
C PRO A 100 -2.29 -1.99 11.39
N VAL A 101 -2.69 -0.84 11.91
CA VAL A 101 -2.08 0.43 11.54
C VAL A 101 -0.58 0.42 11.81
N THR A 102 -0.17 -0.12 12.97
CA THR A 102 1.24 -0.16 13.32
C THR A 102 2.05 -0.99 12.33
N LEU A 103 1.49 -2.10 11.86
CA LEU A 103 2.17 -2.95 10.88
C LEU A 103 2.29 -2.24 9.53
N VAL A 104 1.21 -1.59 9.09
CA VAL A 104 1.25 -0.84 7.83
C VAL A 104 2.33 0.24 7.89
N ARG A 105 2.40 0.97 9.00
CA ARG A 105 3.40 2.02 9.18
C ARG A 105 4.82 1.46 9.11
N LYS A 106 5.06 0.31 9.73
CA LYS A 106 6.38 -0.33 9.67
C LYS A 106 6.75 -0.71 8.24
N LEU A 107 5.80 -1.27 7.50
CA LEU A 107 6.04 -1.68 6.12
C LEU A 107 6.35 -0.47 5.25
N VAL A 108 5.59 0.61 5.40
CA VAL A 108 5.82 1.83 4.62
C VAL A 108 7.17 2.44 4.96
N LYS A 109 7.51 2.51 6.24
CA LYS A 109 8.79 3.08 6.66
C LYS A 109 9.97 2.26 6.16
N THR A 110 9.82 0.93 6.13
CA THR A 110 10.85 0.06 5.57
C THR A 110 11.03 0.33 4.08
N ARG A 111 9.92 0.55 3.37
CA ARG A 111 9.97 0.89 1.94
C ARG A 111 10.69 2.21 1.70
N ILE A 112 10.38 3.21 2.52
CA ILE A 112 11.04 4.51 2.42
C ILE A 112 12.55 4.37 2.68
N ALA A 113 12.91 3.60 3.70
CA ALA A 113 14.31 3.37 4.03
C ALA A 113 15.04 2.63 2.91
N GLU A 114 14.36 1.70 2.26
CA GLU A 114 14.90 0.98 1.12
C GLU A 114 15.25 1.94 -0.02
N TYR A 115 14.35 2.87 -0.31
CA TYR A 115 14.59 3.86 -1.35
C TYR A 115 15.72 4.81 -0.98
N ALA A 116 15.78 5.21 0.28
CA ALA A 116 16.85 6.08 0.75
C ALA A 116 18.21 5.40 0.65
N ALA A 117 18.27 4.11 0.97
CA ALA A 117 19.51 3.34 0.87
C ALA A 117 19.97 3.23 -0.58
N LYS A 118 19.04 2.95 -1.49
CA LYS A 118 19.36 2.88 -2.91
C LYS A 118 19.84 4.23 -3.45
N ARG A 119 19.19 5.31 -3.02
CA ARG A 119 19.58 6.66 -3.44
C ARG A 119 20.98 6.99 -2.94
N SER A 120 21.29 6.62 -1.70
CA SER A 120 22.60 6.87 -1.11
C SER A 120 23.70 6.15 -1.90
N VAL A 121 23.45 4.86 -2.25
CA VAL A 121 24.42 4.10 -3.04
C VAL A 121 24.58 4.71 -4.42
N THR A 122 23.46 5.06 -5.06
CA THR A 122 23.49 5.67 -6.39
C THR A 122 24.18 7.01 -6.38
N GLY A 123 23.98 7.78 -5.32
CA GLY A 123 24.56 9.12 -5.21
C GLY A 123 26.07 9.13 -5.11
N LYS A 124 26.68 8.00 -4.79
CA LYS A 124 28.13 7.89 -4.72
C LYS A 124 28.76 7.55 -6.06
N GLY A 125 27.95 7.04 -6.94
CA GLY A 125 28.41 6.56 -8.23
C GLY A 125 28.74 7.65 -9.20
#